data_f4699299571c9278a06db29689c011ec
#
_entry.id   f4699299571c9278a06db29689c011ec
#
_cell.length_a   1.000
_cell.length_b   1.000
_cell.length_c   1.000
_cell.angle_alpha   90.00
_cell.angle_beta   90.00
_cell.angle_gamma   90.00
#
_symmetry.space_group_name_H-M   'P 1'
#
loop_
_entity.id
_entity.type
_entity.pdbx_description
1 polymer ?
#
loop_
_entity_poly.entity_id
_entity_poly.type
_entity_poly.pdbx_seq_one_letter_code
_entity_poly.pdbx_strand_id
1 'polypeptide(L)'
;ALPLPVREAQILGLLLRKVGQIVPTEEFLAEIDPLPKRMNKSTIHVYIHRLRHRISSNVLPIRNIKRNGYFLRKYTQPVNVKEANTVFGYLN
;
A
#
# COMPACT_ATOMS: atom_id res chain seq x y z
N ALA A 1 15.91 5.49 6.56
CA ALA A 1 14.47 5.59 6.78
C ALA A 1 14.02 4.61 7.86
N LEU A 2 13.07 4.99 8.67
CA LEU A 2 12.49 4.09 9.67
C LEU A 2 11.67 3.00 8.96
N PRO A 3 11.77 1.74 9.40
CA PRO A 3 10.94 0.69 8.82
C PRO A 3 9.46 0.96 9.10
N LEU A 4 8.61 0.54 8.17
CA LEU A 4 7.17 0.61 8.36
C LEU A 4 6.70 -0.40 9.41
N PRO A 5 5.62 -0.11 10.15
CA PRO A 5 4.93 -1.13 10.92
C PRO A 5 4.56 -2.32 10.01
N VAL A 6 4.54 -3.51 10.59
CA VAL A 6 4.39 -4.76 9.82
C VAL A 6 3.17 -4.75 8.91
N ARG A 7 2.01 -4.32 9.42
CA ARG A 7 0.77 -4.33 8.64
C ARG A 7 0.84 -3.37 7.45
N GLU A 8 1.41 -2.18 7.67
CA GLU A 8 1.57 -1.20 6.59
C GLU A 8 2.58 -1.70 5.55
N ALA A 9 3.65 -2.36 5.98
CA ALA A 9 4.63 -2.96 5.07
C ALA A 9 3.99 -4.06 4.22
N GLN A 10 3.14 -4.88 4.79
CA GLN A 10 2.42 -5.93 4.06
C GLN A 10 1.48 -5.33 3.01
N ILE A 11 0.76 -4.28 3.36
CA ILE A 11 -0.13 -3.58 2.44
C ILE A 11 0.67 -2.95 1.29
N LEU A 12 1.76 -2.27 1.61
CA LEU A 12 2.62 -1.68 0.59
C LEU A 12 3.20 -2.76 -0.34
N GLY A 13 3.65 -3.87 0.22
CA GLY A 13 4.16 -4.99 -0.56
C GLY A 13 3.13 -5.51 -1.57
N LEU A 14 1.88 -5.68 -1.14
CA LEU A 14 0.81 -6.14 -2.02
C LEU A 14 0.53 -5.11 -3.13
N LEU A 15 0.47 -3.84 -2.80
CA LEU A 15 0.27 -2.78 -3.78
C LEU A 15 1.39 -2.75 -4.82
N LEU A 16 2.63 -2.94 -4.39
CA LEU A 16 3.78 -2.95 -5.30
C LEU A 16 3.78 -4.18 -6.21
N ARG A 17 3.41 -5.35 -5.68
CA ARG A 17 3.28 -6.56 -6.50
C ARG A 17 2.19 -6.44 -7.55
N LYS A 18 1.16 -5.65 -7.26
CA LYS A 18 0.00 -5.47 -8.16
C LYS A 18 -0.12 -4.03 -8.67
N VAL A 19 1.00 -3.36 -8.81
CA VAL A 19 1.02 -1.98 -9.32
C VAL A 19 0.30 -1.89 -10.67
N GLY A 20 -0.56 -0.88 -10.81
CA GLY A 20 -1.37 -0.71 -12.01
C GLY A 20 -2.65 -1.55 -12.04
N GLN A 21 -2.93 -2.29 -10.97
CA GLN A 21 -4.15 -3.08 -10.85
C GLN A 21 -4.95 -2.65 -9.64
N ILE A 22 -6.26 -2.76 -9.72
CA ILE A 22 -7.14 -2.53 -8.57
C ILE A 22 -7.04 -3.75 -7.65
N VAL A 23 -6.69 -3.51 -6.39
CA VAL A 23 -6.60 -4.56 -5.37
C VAL A 23 -7.83 -4.43 -4.47
N PRO A 24 -8.73 -5.41 -4.48
CA PRO A 24 -9.90 -5.40 -3.60
C PRO A 24 -9.49 -5.39 -2.12
N THR A 25 -10.30 -4.78 -1.29
CA THR A 25 -10.05 -4.70 0.16
C THR A 25 -9.91 -6.09 0.76
N GLU A 26 -10.66 -7.06 0.25
CA GLU A 26 -10.61 -8.45 0.70
C GLU A 26 -9.23 -9.08 0.49
N GLU A 27 -8.51 -8.71 -0.56
CA GLU A 27 -7.14 -9.21 -0.78
C GLU A 27 -6.18 -8.68 0.27
N PHE A 28 -6.34 -7.42 0.68
CA PHE A 28 -5.52 -6.88 1.78
C PHE A 28 -5.80 -7.63 3.08
N LEU A 29 -7.06 -7.91 3.36
CA LEU A 29 -7.43 -8.68 4.56
C LEU A 29 -6.82 -10.07 4.53
N ALA A 30 -6.88 -10.77 3.41
CA ALA A 30 -6.29 -12.09 3.27
C ALA A 30 -4.78 -12.07 3.46
N GLU A 31 -4.12 -10.99 3.02
CA GLU A 31 -2.67 -10.85 3.14
C GLU A 31 -2.23 -10.64 4.59
N ILE A 32 -2.96 -9.80 5.35
CA ILE A 32 -2.53 -9.39 6.69
C ILE A 32 -3.23 -10.14 7.81
N ASP A 33 -4.36 -10.75 7.53
CA ASP A 33 -5.14 -11.50 8.52
C ASP A 33 -5.75 -12.75 7.85
N PRO A 34 -4.92 -13.77 7.57
CA PRO A 34 -5.38 -14.98 6.89
C PRO A 34 -6.31 -15.86 7.73
N LEU A 35 -6.38 -15.64 9.03
CA LEU A 35 -7.26 -16.37 9.92
C LEU A 35 -8.62 -15.69 9.99
N PRO A 36 -9.71 -16.43 10.33
CA PRO A 36 -11.03 -15.85 10.22
C PRO A 36 -11.25 -14.62 11.11
N LYS A 37 -11.38 -13.51 10.46
CA LYS A 37 -12.14 -12.30 10.80
C LYS A 37 -11.86 -11.64 12.15
N ARG A 38 -10.61 -11.23 12.37
CA ARG A 38 -10.30 -10.29 13.44
C ARG A 38 -10.35 -8.85 12.93
N MET A 39 -10.13 -8.65 11.64
CA MET A 39 -10.12 -7.33 11.03
C MET A 39 -11.26 -7.18 10.04
N ASN A 40 -11.82 -5.97 9.99
CA ASN A 40 -12.83 -5.63 8.99
C ASN A 40 -12.22 -4.70 7.93
N LYS A 41 -13.00 -4.41 6.91
CA LYS A 41 -12.54 -3.56 5.79
C LYS A 41 -12.12 -2.17 6.22
N SER A 42 -12.77 -1.60 7.25
CA SER A 42 -12.42 -0.25 7.72
C SER A 42 -11.02 -0.19 8.31
N THR A 43 -10.52 -1.29 8.86
CA THR A 43 -9.14 -1.37 9.35
C THR A 43 -8.14 -1.18 8.22
N ILE A 44 -8.43 -1.71 7.05
CA ILE A 44 -7.57 -1.52 5.86
C ILE A 44 -7.50 -0.03 5.50
N HIS A 45 -8.61 0.69 5.54
CA HIS A 45 -8.63 2.12 5.26
C HIS A 45 -7.75 2.91 6.23
N VAL A 46 -7.76 2.53 7.49
CA VAL A 46 -6.89 3.15 8.51
C VAL A 46 -5.42 2.95 8.17
N TYR A 47 -5.02 1.73 7.83
CA TYR A 47 -3.63 1.44 7.48
C TYR A 47 -3.19 2.14 6.19
N ILE A 48 -4.05 2.19 5.18
CA ILE A 48 -3.77 2.93 3.94
C ILE A 48 -3.59 4.42 4.25
N HIS A 49 -4.45 4.98 5.11
CA HIS A 49 -4.36 6.37 5.52
C HIS A 49 -3.02 6.67 6.20
N ARG A 50 -2.61 5.80 7.13
CA ARG A 50 -1.31 5.93 7.81
C ARG A 50 -0.15 5.83 6.83
N LEU A 51 -0.24 4.90 5.89
CA LEU A 51 0.78 4.71 4.87
C LEU A 51 0.94 5.97 4.01
N ARG A 52 -0.17 6.59 3.61
CA ARG A 52 -0.15 7.84 2.85
C ARG A 52 0.48 8.99 3.62
N HIS A 53 0.35 9.01 4.93
CA HIS A 53 0.99 10.02 5.77
C HIS A 53 2.48 9.79 5.94
N ARG A 54 2.92 8.54 5.91
CA ARG A 54 4.35 8.21 6.04
C ARG A 54 5.11 8.42 4.75
N ILE A 55 4.48 8.15 3.61
CA ILE A 55 5.12 8.22 2.31
C ILE A 55 4.38 9.24 1.45
N SER A 56 5.12 10.19 0.89
CA SER A 56 4.55 11.23 0.04
C SER A 56 3.74 10.63 -1.10
N SER A 57 2.60 11.25 -1.43
CA SER A 57 1.78 10.85 -2.56
C SER A 57 2.49 11.00 -3.91
N ASN A 58 3.53 11.83 -3.96
CA ASN A 58 4.38 11.94 -5.17
C ASN A 58 5.22 10.70 -5.38
N VAL A 59 5.60 10.04 -4.29
CA VAL A 59 6.39 8.80 -4.33
C VAL A 59 5.48 7.59 -4.42
N LEU A 60 4.35 7.62 -3.71
CA LEU A 60 3.44 6.48 -3.61
C LEU A 60 2.00 6.95 -3.86
N PRO A 61 1.60 7.10 -5.13
CA PRO A 61 0.27 7.59 -5.46
C PRO A 61 -0.79 6.48 -5.36
N ILE A 62 -1.32 6.29 -4.16
CA ILE A 62 -2.39 5.32 -3.89
C ILE A 62 -3.74 6.00 -4.10
N ARG A 63 -4.59 5.39 -4.92
CA ARG A 63 -5.96 5.85 -5.14
C ARG A 63 -6.95 4.90 -4.52
N ASN A 64 -7.98 5.46 -3.90
CA ASN A 64 -9.15 4.71 -3.46
C ASN A 64 -10.14 4.63 -4.62
N ILE A 65 -10.41 3.40 -5.07
CA ILE A 65 -11.40 3.16 -6.10
C ILE A 65 -12.69 2.75 -5.38
N LYS A 66 -13.64 3.64 -5.35
CA LYS A 66 -14.87 3.48 -4.57
C LYS A 66 -15.51 2.12 -4.83
N ARG A 67 -15.79 1.37 -3.75
CA ARG A 67 -16.41 0.04 -3.74
C ARG A 67 -15.55 -1.08 -4.33
N ASN A 68 -14.40 -0.78 -4.96
CA ASN A 68 -13.59 -1.78 -5.64
C ASN A 68 -12.26 -2.07 -4.93
N GLY A 69 -11.72 -1.10 -4.20
CA GLY A 69 -10.48 -1.29 -3.46
C GLY A 69 -9.49 -0.15 -3.66
N TYR A 70 -8.21 -0.51 -3.73
CA TYR A 70 -7.14 0.46 -3.85
C TYR A 70 -6.26 0.15 -5.05
N PHE A 71 -5.64 1.21 -5.55
CA PHE A 71 -4.87 1.15 -6.77
C PHE A 71 -3.60 1.97 -6.59
N LEU A 72 -2.45 1.35 -6.82
CA LEU A 72 -1.18 2.06 -6.86
C LEU A 72 -0.88 2.39 -8.33
N ARG A 73 -0.79 3.69 -8.61
CA ARG A 73 -0.55 4.16 -9.96
C ARG A 73 0.83 3.74 -10.43
N LYS A 74 0.92 3.23 -11.67
CA LYS A 74 2.21 3.00 -12.31
C LYS A 74 2.93 4.31 -12.55
N TYR A 75 4.24 4.29 -12.38
CA TYR A 75 5.06 5.41 -12.79
C TYR A 75 5.11 5.43 -14.31
N THR A 76 4.59 6.50 -14.90
CA THR A 76 4.61 6.70 -16.35
C THR A 76 5.81 7.51 -16.80
N GLN A 77 6.56 8.06 -15.87
CA GLN A 77 7.76 8.86 -16.13
C GLN A 77 8.93 8.30 -15.32
N PRO A 78 10.16 8.56 -15.75
CA PRO A 78 11.34 8.12 -15.02
C PRO A 78 11.27 8.61 -13.58
N VAL A 79 11.31 7.68 -12.63
CA VAL A 79 11.32 8.00 -11.21
C VAL A 79 12.76 8.39 -10.85
N ASN A 80 12.87 9.43 -10.05
CA ASN A 80 14.15 9.76 -9.44
C ASN A 80 14.62 8.55 -8.62
N VAL A 81 15.87 8.14 -8.83
CA VAL A 81 16.47 6.99 -8.14
C VAL A 81 16.33 7.13 -6.62
N LYS A 82 16.49 8.35 -6.11
CA LYS A 82 16.35 8.63 -4.68
C LYS A 82 14.94 8.33 -4.17
N GLU A 83 13.90 8.66 -4.94
CA GLU A 83 12.51 8.38 -4.58
C GLU A 83 12.22 6.89 -4.61
N ALA A 84 12.70 6.18 -5.63
CA ALA A 84 12.56 4.74 -5.72
C ALA A 84 13.22 4.04 -4.54
N ASN A 85 14.44 4.46 -4.17
CA ASN A 85 15.14 3.90 -3.02
C ASN A 85 14.41 4.18 -1.72
N THR A 86 13.72 5.31 -1.61
CA THR A 86 12.92 5.62 -0.43
C THR A 86 11.80 4.60 -0.25
N VAL A 87 11.08 4.27 -1.33
CA VAL A 87 10.01 3.27 -1.26
C VAL A 87 10.56 1.90 -0.87
N PHE A 88 11.61 1.45 -1.55
CA PHE A 88 12.21 0.14 -1.25
C PHE A 88 12.83 0.10 0.14
N GLY A 89 13.36 1.21 0.64
CA GLY A 89 13.88 1.30 1.99
C GLY A 89 12.83 1.04 3.07
N TYR A 90 11.58 1.40 2.82
CA TYR A 90 10.47 1.14 3.75
C TYR A 90 10.09 -0.34 3.82
N LEU A 91 10.38 -1.12 2.78
CA LEU A 91 10.03 -2.54 2.74
C LEU A 91 11.08 -3.43 3.42
N ASN A 92 12.26 -2.91 3.64
CA ASN A 92 13.35 -3.67 4.27
C ASN A 92 13.38 -3.40 5.80
#